data_fa035217c67eb37b130a4e5cb8c1b43f
#
_entry.id   fa035217c67eb37b130a4e5cb8c1b43f
#
_cell.length_a   1.000
_cell.length_b   1.000
_cell.length_c   1.000
_cell.angle_alpha   90.00
_cell.angle_beta   90.00
_cell.angle_gamma   90.00
#
_symmetry.space_group_name_H-M   'P 1'
#
loop_
_entity.id
_entity.type
_entity.pdbx_description
1 polymer ?
#
loop_
_entity_poly.entity_id
_entity_poly.type
_entity_poly.pdbx_seq_one_letter_code
_entity_poly.pdbx_strand_id
1 'polypeptide(L)'
;MRIVDRVLRPLFPKDYHSETQVMIQLMSHDEDVMPDALVGLAASAAISLSDIPFDGPISEVRVARIDNKFIINPSKSQLEESDIDIMVGASQDSVVMVEGEFDEISEEEMTDAIKFAHEEIKRQIDAQKKLIKQAGISSEKREYDGAEEDQELESEISEKVYQKSYDIAKKGLSKNERLPLIHI
;
A
#
# COMPACT_ATOMS: atom_id res chain seq x y z
N MET A 1 -2.52 -5.74 -10.19
CA MET A 1 -3.35 -4.52 -10.09
C MET A 1 -3.82 -4.20 -8.68
N ARG A 2 -4.24 -5.14 -7.84
CA ARG A 2 -4.67 -4.85 -6.46
C ARG A 2 -3.54 -4.31 -5.56
N ILE A 3 -2.32 -4.78 -5.76
CA ILE A 3 -1.15 -4.36 -4.98
C ILE A 3 -0.98 -2.84 -5.08
N VAL A 4 -0.87 -2.32 -6.29
CA VAL A 4 -0.71 -0.86 -6.55
C VAL A 4 -1.86 -0.03 -5.98
N ASP A 5 -3.11 -0.45 -6.19
CA ASP A 5 -4.29 0.26 -5.68
C ASP A 5 -4.28 0.35 -4.15
N ARG A 6 -3.93 -0.74 -3.46
CA ARG A 6 -3.88 -0.78 -1.99
C ARG A 6 -2.82 0.14 -1.39
N VAL A 7 -1.72 0.36 -2.09
CA VAL A 7 -0.62 1.18 -1.61
C VAL A 7 -0.81 2.65 -1.96
N LEU A 8 -1.39 2.95 -3.13
CA LEU A 8 -1.58 4.33 -3.57
C LEU A 8 -2.84 4.97 -2.99
N ARG A 9 -3.96 4.26 -2.99
CA ARG A 9 -5.27 4.81 -2.60
C ARG A 9 -5.28 5.50 -1.22
N PRO A 10 -4.68 4.95 -0.15
CA PRO A 10 -4.69 5.57 1.17
C PRO A 10 -3.96 6.91 1.26
N LEU A 11 -3.15 7.24 0.26
CA LEU A 11 -2.32 8.46 0.22
C LEU A 11 -2.94 9.59 -0.61
N PHE A 12 -4.12 9.37 -1.18
CA PHE A 12 -4.93 10.46 -1.72
C PHE A 12 -5.74 11.11 -0.60
N PRO A 13 -5.94 12.43 -0.64
CA PRO A 13 -6.83 13.10 0.30
C PRO A 13 -8.23 12.49 0.26
N LYS A 14 -8.87 12.34 1.42
CA LYS A 14 -10.19 11.69 1.53
C LYS A 14 -11.29 12.40 0.75
N ASP A 15 -11.18 13.71 0.63
CA ASP A 15 -12.09 14.62 -0.08
C ASP A 15 -11.74 14.84 -1.55
N TYR A 16 -10.68 14.18 -2.05
CA TYR A 16 -10.31 14.24 -3.46
C TYR A 16 -11.12 13.21 -4.28
N HIS A 17 -12.17 13.67 -4.92
CA HIS A 17 -13.10 12.82 -5.69
C HIS A 17 -12.91 12.88 -7.21
N SER A 18 -11.87 13.55 -7.70
CA SER A 18 -11.57 13.58 -9.13
C SER A 18 -11.14 12.22 -9.63
N GLU A 19 -11.68 11.81 -10.77
CA GLU A 19 -11.29 10.54 -11.40
C GLU A 19 -9.80 10.52 -11.71
N THR A 20 -9.09 9.53 -11.19
CA THR A 20 -7.67 9.34 -11.40
C THR A 20 -7.40 7.96 -11.94
N GLN A 21 -6.81 7.89 -13.13
CA GLN A 21 -6.44 6.65 -13.77
C GLN A 21 -4.91 6.48 -13.78
N VAL A 22 -4.45 5.33 -13.26
CA VAL A 22 -3.04 4.94 -13.31
C VAL A 22 -2.91 3.75 -14.26
N MET A 23 -2.34 4.00 -15.43
CA MET A 23 -2.10 2.97 -16.45
C MET A 23 -0.64 2.55 -16.42
N ILE A 24 -0.40 1.26 -16.23
CA ILE A 24 0.93 0.68 -16.17
C ILE A 24 1.07 -0.32 -17.30
N GLN A 25 2.08 -0.14 -18.13
CA GLN A 25 2.38 -1.01 -19.26
C GLN A 25 3.78 -1.60 -19.09
N LEU A 26 3.85 -2.93 -19.01
CA LEU A 26 5.11 -3.65 -19.05
C LEU A 26 5.61 -3.72 -20.49
N MET A 27 6.76 -3.08 -20.75
CA MET A 27 7.33 -3.03 -22.10
C MET A 27 8.26 -4.21 -22.40
N SER A 28 9.01 -4.63 -21.39
CA SER A 28 9.95 -5.74 -21.50
C SER A 28 10.31 -6.25 -20.10
N HIS A 29 10.58 -7.54 -19.98
CA HIS A 29 11.07 -8.12 -18.74
C HIS A 29 11.92 -9.37 -19.05
N ASP A 30 12.74 -9.77 -18.11
CA ASP A 30 13.42 -11.06 -18.09
C ASP A 30 12.47 -12.14 -17.55
N GLU A 31 12.61 -13.38 -18.01
CA GLU A 31 11.72 -14.49 -17.58
C GLU A 31 11.85 -14.84 -16.10
N ASP A 32 13.03 -14.66 -15.51
CA ASP A 32 13.32 -14.96 -14.11
C ASP A 32 13.07 -13.74 -13.18
N VAL A 33 12.91 -12.53 -13.71
CA VAL A 33 12.68 -11.31 -12.93
C VAL A 33 11.19 -11.02 -12.77
N MET A 34 10.73 -10.87 -11.54
CA MET A 34 9.34 -10.50 -11.21
C MET A 34 9.15 -8.99 -11.37
N PRO A 35 8.30 -8.51 -12.30
CA PRO A 35 8.12 -7.07 -12.53
C PRO A 35 7.20 -6.41 -11.51
N ASP A 36 6.45 -7.16 -10.73
CA ASP A 36 5.39 -6.69 -9.85
C ASP A 36 5.91 -5.75 -8.74
N ALA A 37 7.10 -6.00 -8.19
CA ALA A 37 7.70 -5.12 -7.20
C ALA A 37 8.10 -3.73 -7.74
N LEU A 38 8.21 -3.57 -9.07
CA LEU A 38 8.56 -2.29 -9.69
C LEU A 38 7.33 -1.44 -10.07
N VAL A 39 6.15 -2.04 -10.03
CA VAL A 39 4.91 -1.39 -10.51
C VAL A 39 4.51 -0.25 -9.59
N GLY A 40 4.58 -0.47 -8.27
CA GLY A 40 4.30 0.55 -7.26
C GLY A 40 5.30 1.70 -7.32
N LEU A 41 6.58 1.40 -7.45
CA LEU A 41 7.65 2.40 -7.64
C LEU A 41 7.38 3.28 -8.86
N ALA A 42 7.07 2.67 -10.01
CA ALA A 42 6.81 3.40 -11.26
C ALA A 42 5.56 4.28 -11.16
N ALA A 43 4.47 3.74 -10.61
CA ALA A 43 3.22 4.47 -10.41
C ALA A 43 3.41 5.65 -9.44
N SER A 44 4.08 5.41 -8.31
CA SER A 44 4.38 6.45 -7.33
C SER A 44 5.25 7.56 -7.90
N ALA A 45 6.28 7.23 -8.66
CA ALA A 45 7.14 8.22 -9.31
C ALA A 45 6.34 9.09 -10.29
N ALA A 46 5.48 8.47 -11.11
CA ALA A 46 4.65 9.20 -12.07
C ALA A 46 3.67 10.17 -11.37
N ILE A 47 2.97 9.71 -10.33
CA ILE A 47 2.03 10.57 -9.58
C ILE A 47 2.78 11.66 -8.83
N SER A 48 3.94 11.35 -8.25
CA SER A 48 4.74 12.33 -7.52
C SER A 48 5.28 13.45 -8.41
N LEU A 49 5.54 13.14 -9.69
CA LEU A 49 5.94 14.11 -10.71
C LEU A 49 4.76 14.91 -11.29
N SER A 50 3.52 14.50 -11.03
CA SER A 50 2.31 15.21 -11.46
C SER A 50 1.86 16.24 -10.42
N ASP A 51 0.92 17.09 -10.81
CA ASP A 51 0.25 18.03 -9.92
C ASP A 51 -0.92 17.40 -9.13
N ILE A 52 -1.16 16.11 -9.27
CA ILE A 52 -2.23 15.39 -8.55
C ILE A 52 -1.93 15.40 -7.04
N PRO A 53 -2.93 15.75 -6.19
CA PRO A 53 -2.79 15.66 -4.74
C PRO A 53 -2.48 14.23 -4.30
N PHE A 54 -1.33 14.03 -3.66
CA PHE A 54 -0.82 12.73 -3.28
C PHE A 54 0.20 12.87 -2.16
N ASP A 55 -0.03 12.21 -1.04
CA ASP A 55 0.83 12.22 0.15
C ASP A 55 1.90 11.11 0.10
N GLY A 56 2.54 11.00 -1.06
CA GLY A 56 3.67 10.10 -1.31
C GLY A 56 5.01 10.84 -1.34
N PRO A 57 6.07 10.20 -1.83
CA PRO A 57 6.09 8.91 -2.55
C PRO A 57 6.00 7.66 -1.67
N ILE A 58 5.63 6.57 -2.32
CA ILE A 58 5.69 5.21 -1.77
C ILE A 58 6.61 4.32 -2.62
N SER A 59 6.95 3.15 -2.11
CA SER A 59 7.45 2.06 -2.94
C SER A 59 6.99 0.71 -2.43
N GLU A 60 7.24 -0.31 -3.23
CA GLU A 60 6.94 -1.71 -2.93
C GLU A 60 8.18 -2.56 -3.17
N VAL A 61 8.36 -3.57 -2.34
CA VAL A 61 9.37 -4.60 -2.55
C VAL A 61 8.80 -5.97 -2.20
N ARG A 62 9.28 -6.99 -2.93
CA ARG A 62 9.05 -8.38 -2.57
C ARG A 62 10.17 -8.86 -1.67
N VAL A 63 9.85 -9.61 -0.63
CA VAL A 63 10.83 -10.22 0.27
C VAL A 63 10.65 -11.73 0.26
N ALA A 64 11.74 -12.42 0.02
CA ALA A 64 11.89 -13.87 0.19
C ALA A 64 12.86 -14.16 1.32
N ARG A 65 12.82 -15.41 1.85
CA ARG A 65 13.83 -15.92 2.76
C ARG A 65 14.38 -17.24 2.27
N ILE A 66 15.70 -17.30 2.08
CA ILE A 66 16.43 -18.49 1.67
C ILE A 66 17.63 -18.67 2.63
N ASP A 67 17.85 -19.86 3.14
CA ASP A 67 18.93 -20.15 4.10
C ASP A 67 18.97 -19.16 5.29
N ASN A 68 17.80 -18.81 5.85
CA ASN A 68 17.64 -17.82 6.92
C ASN A 68 18.12 -16.39 6.57
N LYS A 69 18.18 -16.03 5.28
CA LYS A 69 18.55 -14.69 4.81
C LYS A 69 17.42 -14.07 4.01
N PHE A 70 17.08 -12.85 4.34
CA PHE A 70 16.12 -12.08 3.56
C PHE A 70 16.75 -11.59 2.25
N ILE A 71 15.97 -11.69 1.18
CA ILE A 71 16.33 -11.25 -0.18
C ILE A 71 15.26 -10.31 -0.67
N ILE A 72 15.67 -9.16 -1.19
CA ILE A 72 14.76 -8.18 -1.83
C ILE A 72 14.60 -8.50 -3.31
N ASN A 73 13.36 -8.49 -3.78
CA ASN A 73 12.99 -8.72 -5.18
C ASN A 73 13.66 -9.98 -5.75
N PRO A 74 13.39 -11.13 -5.13
CA PRO A 74 13.99 -12.41 -5.54
C PRO A 74 13.58 -12.75 -6.99
N SER A 75 14.40 -13.57 -7.65
CA SER A 75 14.00 -14.19 -8.91
C SER A 75 12.96 -15.28 -8.69
N LYS A 76 12.29 -15.73 -9.77
CA LYS A 76 11.34 -16.85 -9.69
C LYS A 76 11.98 -18.12 -9.15
N SER A 77 13.19 -18.43 -9.63
CA SER A 77 13.96 -19.60 -9.15
C SER A 77 14.27 -19.53 -7.66
N GLN A 78 14.54 -18.33 -7.14
CA GLN A 78 14.77 -18.10 -5.71
C GLN A 78 13.48 -18.23 -4.88
N LEU A 79 12.33 -17.84 -5.43
CA LEU A 79 11.04 -18.00 -4.73
C LEU A 79 10.64 -19.46 -4.51
N GLU A 80 11.01 -20.36 -5.43
CA GLU A 80 10.74 -21.80 -5.29
C GLU A 80 11.45 -22.44 -4.08
N GLU A 81 12.53 -21.83 -3.59
CA GLU A 81 13.31 -22.28 -2.42
C GLU A 81 12.97 -21.50 -1.14
N SER A 82 12.05 -20.54 -1.22
CA SER A 82 11.74 -19.62 -0.13
C SER A 82 10.58 -20.10 0.73
N ASP A 83 10.71 -19.94 2.04
CA ASP A 83 9.64 -20.15 3.02
C ASP A 83 8.86 -18.86 3.37
N ILE A 84 9.25 -17.72 2.81
CA ILE A 84 8.57 -16.44 2.90
C ILE A 84 8.47 -15.84 1.50
N ASP A 85 7.29 -15.50 1.06
CA ASP A 85 7.03 -14.71 -0.13
C ASP A 85 6.03 -13.61 0.23
N ILE A 86 6.52 -12.42 0.56
CA ILE A 86 5.68 -11.28 0.92
C ILE A 86 5.98 -10.05 0.06
N MET A 87 4.93 -9.35 -0.32
CA MET A 87 4.99 -8.01 -0.90
C MET A 87 4.69 -7.00 0.19
N VAL A 88 5.58 -6.04 0.37
CA VAL A 88 5.43 -4.94 1.33
C VAL A 88 5.41 -3.63 0.57
N GLY A 89 4.40 -2.82 0.84
CA GLY A 89 4.29 -1.45 0.35
C GLY A 89 4.30 -0.45 1.50
N ALA A 90 5.08 0.61 1.37
CA ALA A 90 5.26 1.58 2.45
C ALA A 90 5.55 2.99 1.93
N SER A 91 5.23 3.98 2.78
CA SER A 91 5.75 5.33 2.70
C SER A 91 7.08 5.45 3.47
N GLN A 92 7.62 6.66 3.58
CA GLN A 92 8.82 6.92 4.37
C GLN A 92 8.69 6.47 5.83
N ASP A 93 7.52 6.67 6.41
CA ASP A 93 7.30 6.56 7.86
C ASP A 93 6.36 5.40 8.25
N SER A 94 5.63 4.83 7.29
CA SER A 94 4.56 3.89 7.59
C SER A 94 4.46 2.76 6.57
N VAL A 95 4.32 1.53 7.05
CA VAL A 95 3.93 0.38 6.24
C VAL A 95 2.43 0.51 5.92
N VAL A 96 2.09 0.48 4.64
CA VAL A 96 0.72 0.69 4.14
C VAL A 96 0.06 -0.63 3.76
N MET A 97 0.84 -1.57 3.23
CA MET A 97 0.33 -2.85 2.72
C MET A 97 1.34 -3.96 2.97
N VAL A 98 0.84 -5.10 3.41
CA VAL A 98 1.55 -6.39 3.43
C VAL A 98 0.62 -7.44 2.84
N GLU A 99 1.13 -8.21 1.90
CA GLU A 99 0.40 -9.32 1.28
C GLU A 99 1.40 -10.42 0.94
N GLY A 100 1.04 -11.68 1.15
CA GLY A 100 1.92 -12.78 0.77
C GLY A 100 1.51 -14.10 1.39
N GLU A 101 2.40 -15.06 1.29
CA GLU A 101 2.27 -16.41 1.82
C GLU A 101 3.58 -16.86 2.46
N PHE A 102 3.49 -17.81 3.38
CA PHE A 102 4.63 -18.32 4.12
C PHE A 102 4.35 -19.68 4.74
N ASP A 103 5.40 -20.46 4.99
CA ASP A 103 5.34 -21.78 5.57
C ASP A 103 5.59 -21.72 7.09
N GLU A 104 4.50 -21.49 7.88
CA GLU A 104 4.48 -21.57 9.35
C GLU A 104 5.65 -20.84 10.06
N ILE A 105 5.93 -19.59 9.65
CA ILE A 105 6.93 -18.75 10.31
C ILE A 105 6.39 -18.10 11.59
N SER A 106 7.27 -17.67 12.48
CA SER A 106 6.90 -16.94 13.69
C SER A 106 6.54 -15.49 13.41
N GLU A 107 5.77 -14.87 14.33
CA GLU A 107 5.43 -13.44 14.27
C GLU A 107 6.67 -12.54 14.35
N GLU A 108 7.72 -12.99 15.04
CA GLU A 108 8.99 -12.27 15.14
C GLU A 108 9.69 -12.24 13.77
N GLU A 109 9.81 -13.39 13.10
CA GLU A 109 10.38 -13.50 11.77
C GLU A 109 9.61 -12.68 10.73
N MET A 110 8.28 -12.70 10.78
CA MET A 110 7.44 -11.86 9.94
C MET A 110 7.69 -10.37 10.17
N THR A 111 7.78 -9.97 11.44
CA THR A 111 8.08 -8.58 11.80
C THR A 111 9.45 -8.15 11.28
N ASP A 112 10.44 -9.00 11.32
CA ASP A 112 11.78 -8.70 10.83
C ASP A 112 11.83 -8.64 9.30
N ALA A 113 11.08 -9.51 8.60
CA ALA A 113 10.93 -9.42 7.15
C ALA A 113 10.30 -8.08 6.71
N ILE A 114 9.25 -7.62 7.41
CA ILE A 114 8.60 -6.34 7.15
C ILE A 114 9.55 -5.16 7.41
N LYS A 115 10.30 -5.17 8.52
CA LYS A 115 11.31 -4.14 8.80
C LYS A 115 12.39 -4.10 7.73
N PHE A 116 12.89 -5.26 7.31
CA PHE A 116 13.89 -5.38 6.25
C PHE A 116 13.38 -4.79 4.93
N ALA A 117 12.13 -5.10 4.55
CA ALA A 117 11.46 -4.51 3.40
C ALA A 117 11.39 -2.97 3.51
N HIS A 118 10.98 -2.46 4.66
CA HIS A 118 10.79 -1.02 4.87
C HIS A 118 12.09 -0.22 4.73
N GLU A 119 13.21 -0.75 5.20
CA GLU A 119 14.52 -0.11 5.01
C GLU A 119 14.91 0.02 3.53
N GLU A 120 14.61 -0.99 2.71
CA GLU A 120 14.86 -0.91 1.28
C GLU A 120 13.89 0.05 0.57
N ILE A 121 12.62 0.04 0.97
CA ILE A 121 11.60 0.97 0.47
C ILE A 121 12.04 2.43 0.71
N LYS A 122 12.57 2.76 1.88
CA LYS A 122 13.08 4.11 2.18
C LYS A 122 14.16 4.55 1.19
N ARG A 123 15.07 3.65 0.80
CA ARG A 123 16.10 3.95 -0.22
C ARG A 123 15.49 4.26 -1.58
N GLN A 124 14.47 3.50 -1.98
CA GLN A 124 13.75 3.73 -3.24
C GLN A 124 12.95 5.03 -3.20
N ILE A 125 12.37 5.39 -2.07
CA ILE A 125 11.68 6.67 -1.85
C ILE A 125 12.68 7.83 -1.97
N ASP A 126 13.87 7.70 -1.39
CA ASP A 126 14.92 8.73 -1.50
C ASP A 126 15.39 8.91 -2.96
N ALA A 127 15.43 7.82 -3.74
CA ALA A 127 15.72 7.90 -5.17
C ALA A 127 14.61 8.65 -5.93
N GLN A 128 13.33 8.40 -5.62
CA GLN A 128 12.20 9.15 -6.19
C GLN A 128 12.26 10.64 -5.83
N LYS A 129 12.56 10.99 -4.57
CA LYS A 129 12.74 12.39 -4.16
C LYS A 129 13.87 13.09 -4.93
N LYS A 130 14.97 12.39 -5.20
CA LYS A 130 16.06 12.90 -6.05
C LYS A 130 15.61 13.11 -7.50
N LEU A 131 14.86 12.15 -8.04
CA LEU A 131 14.30 12.25 -9.39
C LEU A 131 13.38 13.48 -9.53
N ILE A 132 12.46 13.67 -8.59
CA ILE A 132 11.53 14.83 -8.56
C ILE A 132 12.34 16.14 -8.56
N LYS A 133 13.36 16.22 -7.71
CA LYS A 133 14.24 17.39 -7.65
C LYS A 133 15.01 17.65 -8.95
N GLN A 134 15.52 16.58 -9.57
CA GLN A 134 16.27 16.68 -10.84
C GLN A 134 15.38 17.04 -12.02
N ALA A 135 14.13 16.59 -12.03
CA ALA A 135 13.18 16.92 -13.08
C ALA A 135 12.80 18.41 -13.12
N GLY A 136 13.08 19.16 -12.05
CA GLY A 136 12.80 20.59 -11.97
C GLY A 136 11.30 20.93 -12.05
N ILE A 137 10.43 19.93 -11.82
CA ILE A 137 8.98 20.11 -11.81
C ILE A 137 8.57 20.69 -10.47
N SER A 138 7.62 21.64 -10.50
CA SER A 138 7.03 22.16 -9.27
C SER A 138 6.45 21.01 -8.42
N SER A 139 6.76 21.01 -7.14
CA SER A 139 6.13 20.10 -6.19
C SER A 139 4.73 20.58 -5.77
N GLU A 140 4.29 21.70 -6.32
CA GLU A 140 3.00 22.29 -6.03
C GLU A 140 1.89 21.43 -6.61
N LYS A 141 0.98 21.01 -5.77
CA LYS A 141 -0.17 20.18 -6.15
C LYS A 141 -1.33 21.09 -6.54
N ARG A 142 -2.16 20.61 -7.48
CA ARG A 142 -3.34 21.36 -7.93
C ARG A 142 -4.30 21.60 -6.77
N GLU A 143 -4.91 22.77 -6.76
CA GLU A 143 -6.08 23.03 -5.94
C GLU A 143 -7.26 22.21 -6.47
N TYR A 144 -8.13 21.76 -5.59
CA TYR A 144 -9.35 21.05 -5.92
C TYR A 144 -10.46 21.42 -4.93
N ASP A 145 -11.68 21.34 -5.40
CA ASP A 145 -12.85 21.50 -4.54
C ASP A 145 -13.11 20.18 -3.84
N GLY A 146 -12.75 20.10 -2.57
CA GLY A 146 -13.07 18.97 -1.71
C GLY A 146 -14.57 18.86 -1.46
N ALA A 147 -15.07 17.66 -1.15
CA ALA A 147 -16.43 17.51 -0.71
C ALA A 147 -16.61 18.22 0.65
N GLU A 148 -17.65 19.05 0.77
CA GLU A 148 -18.03 19.57 2.08
C GLU A 148 -18.48 18.41 2.98
N GLU A 149 -17.77 18.20 4.08
CA GLU A 149 -18.19 17.24 5.10
C GLU A 149 -19.34 17.85 5.92
N ASP A 150 -20.50 17.21 5.88
CA ASP A 150 -21.61 17.53 6.76
C ASP A 150 -21.34 16.94 8.15
N GLN A 151 -20.64 17.70 8.97
CA GLN A 151 -20.24 17.29 10.32
C GLN A 151 -21.43 17.04 11.24
N GLU A 152 -22.55 17.71 11.02
CA GLU A 152 -23.78 17.52 11.80
C GLU A 152 -24.39 16.15 11.49
N LEU A 153 -24.50 15.80 10.21
CA LEU A 153 -24.96 14.49 9.76
C LEU A 153 -24.03 13.37 10.21
N GLU A 154 -22.71 13.54 10.12
CA GLU A 154 -21.72 12.56 10.58
C GLU A 154 -21.86 12.30 12.08
N SER A 155 -21.97 13.35 12.88
CA SER A 155 -22.20 13.26 14.33
C SER A 155 -23.49 12.51 14.66
N GLU A 156 -24.59 12.87 14.00
CA GLU A 156 -25.90 12.24 14.19
C GLU A 156 -25.86 10.74 13.86
N ILE A 157 -25.23 10.37 12.74
CA ILE A 157 -25.07 8.98 12.34
C ILE A 157 -24.17 8.22 13.35
N SER A 158 -23.06 8.83 13.73
CA SER A 158 -22.11 8.24 14.69
C SER A 158 -22.79 7.94 16.03
N GLU A 159 -23.54 8.89 16.59
CA GLU A 159 -24.28 8.69 17.82
C GLU A 159 -25.29 7.54 17.75
N LYS A 160 -25.97 7.39 16.61
CA LYS A 160 -26.99 6.35 16.43
C LYS A 160 -26.43 4.95 16.22
N VAL A 161 -25.29 4.81 15.55
CA VAL A 161 -24.83 3.48 15.07
C VAL A 161 -23.50 3.02 15.66
N TYR A 162 -22.62 3.94 16.11
CA TYR A 162 -21.27 3.57 16.56
C TYR A 162 -21.26 2.50 17.65
N GLN A 163 -21.97 2.72 18.74
CA GLN A 163 -21.97 1.80 19.87
C GLN A 163 -22.54 0.43 19.50
N LYS A 164 -23.58 0.39 18.69
CA LYS A 164 -24.18 -0.89 18.21
C LYS A 164 -23.18 -1.65 17.33
N SER A 165 -22.52 -0.96 16.41
CA SER A 165 -21.52 -1.56 15.51
C SER A 165 -20.32 -2.08 16.30
N TYR A 166 -19.83 -1.30 17.27
CA TYR A 166 -18.75 -1.69 18.16
C TYR A 166 -19.08 -2.95 18.97
N ASP A 167 -20.26 -3.00 19.56
CA ASP A 167 -20.70 -4.16 20.38
C ASP A 167 -20.85 -5.43 19.53
N ILE A 168 -21.30 -5.30 18.28
CA ILE A 168 -21.40 -6.42 17.34
C ILE A 168 -19.99 -6.90 16.94
N ALA A 169 -19.08 -5.98 16.63
CA ALA A 169 -17.70 -6.31 16.28
C ALA A 169 -16.98 -7.02 17.43
N LYS A 170 -17.17 -6.54 18.67
CA LYS A 170 -16.56 -7.10 19.87
C LYS A 170 -17.01 -8.53 20.19
N LYS A 171 -18.19 -8.95 19.74
CA LYS A 171 -18.71 -10.30 19.98
C LYS A 171 -17.96 -11.40 19.22
N GLY A 172 -17.12 -11.06 18.25
CA GLY A 172 -16.35 -12.03 17.47
C GLY A 172 -17.21 -13.04 16.69
N LEU A 173 -18.41 -12.63 16.27
CA LEU A 173 -19.36 -13.48 15.55
C LEU A 173 -18.84 -13.91 14.18
N SER A 174 -19.23 -15.08 13.70
CA SER A 174 -19.00 -15.50 12.33
C SER A 174 -19.62 -14.51 11.33
N LYS A 175 -19.15 -14.56 10.07
CA LYS A 175 -19.67 -13.68 9.00
C LYS A 175 -21.19 -13.79 8.86
N ASN A 176 -21.72 -14.99 8.90
CA ASN A 176 -23.16 -15.26 8.70
C ASN A 176 -24.01 -14.73 9.85
N GLU A 177 -23.52 -14.77 11.07
CA GLU A 177 -24.19 -14.22 12.25
C GLU A 177 -24.11 -12.69 12.32
N ARG A 178 -23.00 -12.11 11.85
CA ARG A 178 -22.75 -10.67 11.87
C ARG A 178 -23.50 -9.89 10.80
N LEU A 179 -23.56 -10.42 9.56
CA LEU A 179 -24.16 -9.72 8.43
C LEU A 179 -25.61 -9.23 8.67
N PRO A 180 -26.54 -10.03 9.22
CA PRO A 180 -27.90 -9.56 9.49
C PRO A 180 -28.00 -8.44 10.53
N LEU A 181 -26.98 -8.32 11.40
CA LEU A 181 -26.96 -7.33 12.49
C LEU A 181 -26.38 -5.96 12.04
N ILE A 182 -25.67 -5.92 10.91
CA ILE A 182 -25.06 -4.72 10.35
C ILE A 182 -26.00 -4.03 9.34
N HIS A 183 -26.93 -4.77 8.74
CA HIS A 183 -27.98 -4.19 7.91
C HIS A 183 -29.01 -3.49 8.82
N ILE A 184 -28.76 -2.20 9.04
CA ILE A 184 -29.66 -1.30 9.77
C ILE A 184 -30.50 -0.53 8.74
#